data_f0db44ef6acbb3d78b3d9a02cb523048
#
_entry.id   f0db44ef6acbb3d78b3d9a02cb523048
#
_cell.length_a   1.000
_cell.length_b   1.000
_cell.length_c   1.000
_cell.angle_alpha   90.00
_cell.angle_beta   90.00
_cell.angle_gamma   90.00
#
_symmetry.space_group_name_H-M   'P 1'
#
loop_
_entity.id
_entity.type
_entity.pdbx_description
1 polymer ?
#
loop_
_entity_poly.entity_id
_entity_poly.type
_entity_poly.pdbx_seq_one_letter_code
_entity_poly.pdbx_strand_id
1 'polypeptide(L)'
;MVPFRLSRREIWRIFALTALFFFAAYLSRFVSFGFTHDSLQIDQSGGALFQISLGRFMQPLYWLVRGDIVMPYVVGLLAFAFLGASICLCCALLSIRSTLGIACVCMTLCCNATLSLSSATFISWLDVYMLALLLSVLSVCLCESMRLGFLLAPFVLCLSLGLYQSYLQTAILLFLMLLIHRALDGDPLSSLVVRGFKALFVLLAGLLLYALFSKLAMRFAQVNVADTYNGIAHVG
;
A
#
# COMPACT_ATOMS: atom_id res chain seq x y z
N MET A 1 17.22 -6.61 -18.92
CA MET A 1 16.57 -6.86 -17.63
C MET A 1 17.52 -6.46 -16.52
N VAL A 2 17.23 -5.41 -15.77
CA VAL A 2 18.01 -5.07 -14.58
C VAL A 2 17.77 -6.18 -13.56
N PRO A 3 18.82 -6.78 -12.95
CA PRO A 3 18.63 -7.82 -11.96
C PRO A 3 17.90 -7.22 -10.74
N PHE A 4 16.68 -7.65 -10.53
CA PHE A 4 15.77 -7.24 -9.45
C PHE A 4 16.24 -7.83 -8.09
N ARG A 5 17.55 -7.84 -7.83
CA ARG A 5 18.14 -8.50 -6.67
C ARG A 5 18.88 -7.50 -5.81
N LEU A 6 18.32 -7.25 -4.63
CA LEU A 6 19.06 -6.64 -3.53
C LEU A 6 19.97 -7.71 -2.88
N SER A 7 21.18 -7.31 -2.53
CA SER A 7 22.05 -8.13 -1.69
C SER A 7 21.48 -8.20 -0.25
N ARG A 8 21.88 -9.25 0.50
CA ARG A 8 21.49 -9.35 1.91
C ARG A 8 21.91 -8.11 2.72
N ARG A 9 23.08 -7.53 2.41
CA ARG A 9 23.58 -6.31 3.08
C ARG A 9 22.70 -5.09 2.80
N GLU A 10 22.19 -4.94 1.57
CA GLU A 10 21.28 -3.85 1.20
C GLU A 10 19.94 -4.01 1.91
N ILE A 11 19.37 -5.22 1.95
CA ILE A 11 18.12 -5.51 2.66
C ILE A 11 18.27 -5.17 4.14
N TRP A 12 19.33 -5.65 4.82
CA TRP A 12 19.58 -5.33 6.22
C TRP A 12 19.75 -3.83 6.46
N ARG A 13 20.42 -3.12 5.56
CA ARG A 13 20.60 -1.68 5.64
C ARG A 13 19.24 -0.95 5.51
N ILE A 14 18.40 -1.38 4.57
CA ILE A 14 17.06 -0.81 4.40
C ILE A 14 16.23 -1.01 5.67
N PHE A 15 16.16 -2.24 6.19
CA PHE A 15 15.40 -2.51 7.41
C PHE A 15 15.94 -1.76 8.62
N ALA A 16 17.27 -1.63 8.77
CA ALA A 16 17.88 -0.86 9.87
C ALA A 16 17.54 0.64 9.79
N LEU A 17 17.62 1.24 8.60
CA LEU A 17 17.27 2.65 8.41
C LEU A 17 15.75 2.87 8.54
N THR A 18 14.94 1.94 8.02
CA THR A 18 13.50 1.99 8.24
C THR A 18 13.16 1.90 9.72
N ALA A 19 13.79 1.00 10.48
CA ALA A 19 13.61 0.90 11.92
C ALA A 19 13.99 2.20 12.63
N LEU A 20 15.15 2.77 12.27
CA LEU A 20 15.60 4.04 12.84
C LEU A 20 14.56 5.15 12.65
N PHE A 21 14.14 5.42 11.42
CA PHE A 21 13.21 6.52 11.12
C PHE A 21 11.78 6.22 11.62
N PHE A 22 11.28 5.01 11.41
CA PHE A 22 9.93 4.62 11.80
C PHE A 22 9.75 4.63 13.32
N PHE A 23 10.63 3.97 14.06
CA PHE A 23 10.50 3.94 15.52
C PHE A 23 10.88 5.25 16.18
N ALA A 24 11.85 6.02 15.64
CA ALA A 24 12.10 7.39 16.13
C ALA A 24 10.86 8.29 16.01
N ALA A 25 10.09 8.13 14.92
CA ALA A 25 8.90 8.95 14.70
C ALA A 25 7.65 8.45 15.47
N TYR A 26 7.48 7.14 15.64
CA TYR A 26 6.18 6.57 16.03
C TYR A 26 6.22 5.64 17.26
N LEU A 27 7.39 5.29 17.82
CA LEU A 27 7.49 4.34 18.93
C LEU A 27 6.60 4.74 20.12
N SER A 28 6.56 6.03 20.47
CA SER A 28 5.73 6.52 21.56
C SER A 28 4.24 6.19 21.39
N ARG A 29 3.74 6.19 20.15
CA ARG A 29 2.34 5.87 19.82
C ARG A 29 2.02 4.39 19.96
N PHE A 30 3.00 3.51 19.75
CA PHE A 30 2.81 2.07 19.88
C PHE A 30 2.97 1.58 21.32
N VAL A 31 3.71 2.29 22.15
CA VAL A 31 3.96 1.93 23.56
C VAL A 31 2.94 2.57 24.50
N SER A 32 2.47 3.78 24.17
CA SER A 32 1.43 4.44 24.98
C SER A 32 0.05 3.94 24.53
N PHE A 33 -0.73 3.40 25.48
CA PHE A 33 -2.14 3.03 25.28
C PHE A 33 -3.03 4.28 25.14
N GLY A 34 -2.73 5.13 24.16
CA GLY A 34 -3.58 6.27 23.84
C GLY A 34 -4.75 5.80 22.96
N PHE A 35 -5.98 5.91 23.47
CA PHE A 35 -7.17 5.74 22.64
C PHE A 35 -7.26 6.92 21.66
N THR A 36 -7.26 6.60 20.36
CA THR A 36 -7.60 7.57 19.33
C THR A 36 -9.11 7.53 19.06
N HIS A 37 -9.65 8.57 18.44
CA HIS A 37 -11.08 8.65 18.12
C HIS A 37 -11.63 7.39 17.46
N ASP A 38 -10.89 6.77 16.53
CA ASP A 38 -11.34 5.59 15.81
C ASP A 38 -11.01 4.26 16.52
N SER A 39 -10.10 4.23 17.47
CA SER A 39 -9.82 3.03 18.25
C SER A 39 -10.96 2.68 19.23
N LEU A 40 -11.80 3.64 19.56
CA LEU A 40 -13.02 3.41 20.37
C LEU A 40 -14.14 2.75 19.55
N GLN A 41 -14.08 2.78 18.22
CA GLN A 41 -15.12 2.23 17.34
C GLN A 41 -14.89 0.76 16.95
N ILE A 42 -13.76 0.18 17.31
CA ILE A 42 -13.37 -1.20 16.91
C ILE A 42 -14.29 -2.26 17.50
N ASP A 43 -14.90 -1.96 18.63
CA ASP A 43 -15.75 -2.88 19.38
C ASP A 43 -17.22 -2.91 18.90
N GLN A 44 -17.54 -2.17 17.84
CA GLN A 44 -18.89 -2.17 17.29
C GLN A 44 -19.02 -3.32 16.29
N SER A 45 -19.98 -4.20 16.51
CA SER A 45 -20.36 -5.38 15.74
C SER A 45 -20.65 -5.16 14.24
N GLY A 46 -20.49 -3.94 13.76
CA GLY A 46 -20.63 -3.52 12.36
C GLY A 46 -19.32 -3.28 11.61
N GLY A 47 -18.16 -3.43 12.26
CA GLY A 47 -16.87 -3.01 11.68
C GLY A 47 -16.55 -3.64 10.32
N ALA A 48 -16.76 -4.96 10.17
CA ALA A 48 -16.52 -5.67 8.91
C ALA A 48 -17.50 -5.23 7.80
N LEU A 49 -18.79 -5.14 8.12
CA LEU A 49 -19.83 -4.72 7.19
C LEU A 49 -19.64 -3.26 6.75
N PHE A 50 -19.25 -2.40 7.69
CA PHE A 50 -18.92 -1.01 7.40
C PHE A 50 -17.73 -0.89 6.44
N GLN A 51 -16.65 -1.67 6.65
CA GLN A 51 -15.52 -1.64 5.73
C GLN A 51 -15.90 -2.15 4.33
N ILE A 52 -16.74 -3.18 4.23
CA ILE A 52 -17.27 -3.68 2.95
C ILE A 52 -18.11 -2.57 2.25
N SER A 53 -18.95 -1.84 3.00
CA SER A 53 -19.75 -0.74 2.43
C SER A 53 -18.91 0.43 1.92
N LEU A 54 -17.67 0.58 2.43
CA LEU A 54 -16.66 1.52 1.94
C LEU A 54 -15.84 0.96 0.74
N GLY A 55 -16.14 -0.26 0.28
CA GLY A 55 -15.38 -0.94 -0.77
C GLY A 55 -14.07 -1.59 -0.30
N ARG A 56 -13.82 -1.67 1.00
CA ARG A 56 -12.60 -2.24 1.59
C ARG A 56 -12.78 -3.72 1.92
N PHE A 57 -13.22 -4.51 0.94
CA PHE A 57 -13.63 -5.90 1.11
C PHE A 57 -12.49 -6.85 1.56
N MET A 58 -11.24 -6.47 1.37
CA MET A 58 -10.09 -7.26 1.82
C MET A 58 -9.74 -7.04 3.30
N GLN A 59 -10.21 -5.97 3.94
CA GLN A 59 -9.91 -5.71 5.35
C GLN A 59 -10.48 -6.78 6.29
N PRO A 60 -11.76 -7.18 6.19
CA PRO A 60 -12.29 -8.27 7.01
C PRO A 60 -11.53 -9.59 6.82
N LEU A 61 -11.09 -9.91 5.59
CA LEU A 61 -10.30 -11.11 5.32
C LEU A 61 -8.91 -11.04 5.96
N TYR A 62 -8.28 -9.87 5.95
CA TYR A 62 -7.02 -9.66 6.65
C TYR A 62 -7.15 -9.83 8.15
N TRP A 63 -8.27 -9.39 8.76
CA TRP A 63 -8.52 -9.57 10.20
C TRP A 63 -8.67 -11.03 10.60
N LEU A 64 -9.20 -11.89 9.74
CA LEU A 64 -9.22 -13.33 10.01
C LEU A 64 -7.80 -13.90 10.20
N VAL A 65 -6.79 -13.32 9.53
CA VAL A 65 -5.39 -13.75 9.64
C VAL A 65 -4.68 -13.06 10.81
N ARG A 66 -4.87 -11.74 10.97
CA ARG A 66 -4.23 -10.96 12.04
C ARG A 66 -4.85 -11.24 13.42
N GLY A 67 -6.14 -11.56 13.46
CA GLY A 67 -6.97 -11.56 14.66
C GLY A 67 -7.63 -10.20 14.92
N ASP A 68 -8.75 -10.23 15.67
CA ASP A 68 -9.54 -9.03 15.99
C ASP A 68 -8.92 -8.20 17.10
N ILE A 69 -7.95 -8.75 17.83
CA ILE A 69 -7.31 -8.05 18.95
C ILE A 69 -6.38 -6.98 18.41
N VAL A 70 -6.68 -5.74 18.74
CA VAL A 70 -5.85 -4.59 18.38
C VAL A 70 -4.84 -4.32 19.48
N MET A 71 -3.62 -4.79 19.27
CA MET A 71 -2.48 -4.46 20.12
C MET A 71 -1.58 -3.47 19.37
N PRO A 72 -1.46 -2.22 19.82
CA PRO A 72 -0.72 -1.18 19.08
C PRO A 72 0.72 -1.59 18.71
N TYR A 73 1.42 -2.27 19.60
CA TYR A 73 2.77 -2.76 19.34
C TYR A 73 2.83 -3.84 18.24
N VAL A 74 1.85 -4.74 18.16
CA VAL A 74 1.77 -5.76 17.09
C VAL A 74 1.47 -5.08 15.76
N VAL A 75 0.51 -4.16 15.74
CA VAL A 75 0.19 -3.34 14.56
C VAL A 75 1.41 -2.56 14.11
N GLY A 76 2.15 -1.95 15.04
CA GLY A 76 3.38 -1.21 14.74
C GLY A 76 4.47 -2.10 14.13
N LEU A 77 4.67 -3.31 14.64
CA LEU A 77 5.65 -4.27 14.10
C LEU A 77 5.25 -4.76 12.71
N LEU A 78 3.97 -5.08 12.48
CA LEU A 78 3.47 -5.47 11.17
C LEU A 78 3.57 -4.31 10.16
N ALA A 79 3.19 -3.09 10.57
CA ALA A 79 3.32 -1.90 9.75
C ALA A 79 4.77 -1.63 9.37
N PHE A 80 5.70 -1.74 10.32
CA PHE A 80 7.14 -1.65 10.07
C PHE A 80 7.61 -2.70 9.06
N ALA A 81 7.21 -3.96 9.22
CA ALA A 81 7.62 -5.04 8.32
C ALA A 81 7.12 -4.81 6.88
N PHE A 82 5.85 -4.44 6.72
CA PHE A 82 5.25 -4.17 5.40
C PHE A 82 5.86 -2.91 4.75
N LEU A 83 6.09 -1.85 5.53
CA LEU A 83 6.75 -0.63 5.04
C LEU A 83 8.19 -0.93 4.62
N GLY A 84 8.96 -1.65 5.43
CA GLY A 84 10.33 -2.05 5.11
C GLY A 84 10.41 -2.89 3.84
N ALA A 85 9.49 -3.85 3.67
CA ALA A 85 9.38 -4.64 2.45
C ALA A 85 9.02 -3.76 1.23
N SER A 86 8.11 -2.80 1.38
CA SER A 86 7.76 -1.83 0.33
C SER A 86 8.98 -1.00 -0.09
N ILE A 87 9.76 -0.52 0.87
CA ILE A 87 11.00 0.24 0.61
C ILE A 87 12.03 -0.64 -0.11
N CYS A 88 12.20 -1.91 0.28
CA CYS A 88 13.07 -2.85 -0.43
C CYS A 88 12.65 -2.98 -1.90
N LEU A 89 11.35 -3.16 -2.17
CA LEU A 89 10.83 -3.27 -3.53
C LEU A 89 11.04 -1.96 -4.32
N CYS A 90 10.78 -0.80 -3.72
CA CYS A 90 11.02 0.50 -4.37
C CYS A 90 12.51 0.71 -4.70
N CYS A 91 13.41 0.41 -3.76
CA CYS A 91 14.85 0.51 -3.99
C CYS A 91 15.33 -0.45 -5.10
N ALA A 92 14.79 -1.68 -5.12
CA ALA A 92 15.09 -2.64 -6.16
C ALA A 92 14.59 -2.18 -7.53
N LEU A 93 13.35 -1.67 -7.57
CA LEU A 93 12.67 -1.21 -8.78
C LEU A 93 13.37 -0.01 -9.43
N LEU A 94 13.78 0.96 -8.62
CA LEU A 94 14.45 2.19 -9.04
C LEU A 94 15.99 2.08 -9.04
N SER A 95 16.53 0.88 -8.81
CA SER A 95 17.98 0.61 -8.78
C SER A 95 18.75 1.47 -7.76
N ILE A 96 18.12 1.88 -6.66
CA ILE A 96 18.75 2.69 -5.62
C ILE A 96 19.60 1.80 -4.71
N ARG A 97 20.94 1.97 -4.77
CA ARG A 97 21.91 1.14 -4.07
C ARG A 97 22.78 1.93 -3.07
N SER A 98 22.93 3.23 -3.30
CA SER A 98 23.75 4.07 -2.42
C SER A 98 23.12 4.21 -1.03
N THR A 99 23.95 4.26 0.01
CA THR A 99 23.47 4.40 1.40
C THR A 99 22.67 5.69 1.58
N LEU A 100 23.12 6.78 0.97
CA LEU A 100 22.42 8.06 1.02
C LEU A 100 21.05 7.97 0.32
N GLY A 101 21.00 7.37 -0.89
CA GLY A 101 19.74 7.18 -1.61
C GLY A 101 18.75 6.33 -0.84
N ILE A 102 19.20 5.21 -0.26
CA ILE A 102 18.38 4.36 0.61
C ILE A 102 17.88 5.16 1.82
N ALA A 103 18.74 5.94 2.48
CA ALA A 103 18.36 6.75 3.63
C ALA A 103 17.29 7.81 3.25
N CYS A 104 17.45 8.47 2.10
CA CYS A 104 16.46 9.42 1.60
C CYS A 104 15.09 8.74 1.35
N VAL A 105 15.07 7.56 0.72
CA VAL A 105 13.82 6.81 0.49
C VAL A 105 13.19 6.40 1.83
N CYS A 106 13.98 5.85 2.76
CA CYS A 106 13.50 5.48 4.09
C CYS A 106 12.91 6.69 4.83
N MET A 107 13.64 7.82 4.85
CA MET A 107 13.19 9.05 5.49
C MET A 107 11.88 9.55 4.87
N THR A 108 11.81 9.63 3.54
CA THR A 108 10.62 10.12 2.83
C THR A 108 9.40 9.24 3.10
N LEU A 109 9.54 7.91 3.08
CA LEU A 109 8.42 7.00 3.27
C LEU A 109 8.06 6.79 4.75
N CYS A 110 9.01 6.94 5.69
CA CYS A 110 8.72 6.87 7.12
C CYS A 110 8.23 8.20 7.70
N CYS A 111 8.78 9.34 7.26
CA CYS A 111 8.55 10.65 7.89
C CYS A 111 7.66 11.56 7.02
N ASN A 112 6.54 11.02 6.50
CA ASN A 112 5.60 11.81 5.73
C ASN A 112 4.32 12.14 6.52
N ALA A 113 3.62 13.19 6.10
CA ALA A 113 2.41 13.67 6.76
C ALA A 113 1.29 12.61 6.78
N THR A 114 1.13 11.82 5.71
CA THR A 114 0.10 10.78 5.62
C THR A 114 0.31 9.69 6.66
N LEU A 115 1.53 9.17 6.78
CA LEU A 115 1.86 8.14 7.78
C LEU A 115 1.75 8.71 9.20
N SER A 116 2.18 9.96 9.42
CA SER A 116 2.05 10.64 10.70
C SER A 116 0.58 10.79 11.11
N LEU A 117 -0.28 11.24 10.19
CA LEU A 117 -1.71 11.38 10.43
C LEU A 117 -2.36 10.01 10.66
N SER A 118 -2.08 9.02 9.81
CA SER A 118 -2.64 7.67 9.96
C SER A 118 -2.24 7.03 11.28
N SER A 119 -0.99 7.21 11.74
CA SER A 119 -0.55 6.71 13.05
C SER A 119 -1.17 7.45 14.23
N ALA A 120 -1.61 8.70 14.03
CA ALA A 120 -2.27 9.49 15.07
C ALA A 120 -3.77 9.19 15.21
N THR A 121 -4.46 8.97 14.09
CA THR A 121 -5.92 8.82 14.04
C THR A 121 -6.38 7.38 13.88
N PHE A 122 -5.65 6.60 13.07
CA PHE A 122 -6.03 5.25 12.63
C PHE A 122 -4.98 4.20 13.02
N ILE A 123 -4.42 4.31 14.23
CA ILE A 123 -3.32 3.43 14.67
C ILE A 123 -3.68 1.94 14.53
N SER A 124 -4.91 1.57 14.81
CA SER A 124 -5.42 0.19 14.74
C SER A 124 -5.46 -0.40 13.33
N TRP A 125 -5.34 0.45 12.30
CA TRP A 125 -5.41 0.11 10.89
C TRP A 125 -4.09 0.33 10.15
N LEU A 126 -3.05 0.77 10.85
CA LEU A 126 -1.80 1.17 10.22
C LEU A 126 -1.12 0.02 9.47
N ASP A 127 -1.18 -1.20 9.99
CA ASP A 127 -0.68 -2.41 9.35
C ASP A 127 -1.44 -2.72 8.04
N VAL A 128 -2.75 -2.54 8.03
CA VAL A 128 -3.61 -2.69 6.83
C VAL A 128 -3.16 -1.71 5.75
N TYR A 129 -2.92 -0.45 6.11
CA TYR A 129 -2.47 0.58 5.17
C TYR A 129 -1.08 0.27 4.61
N MET A 130 -0.16 -0.20 5.45
CA MET A 130 1.18 -0.58 5.00
C MET A 130 1.17 -1.86 4.15
N LEU A 131 0.25 -2.79 4.42
CA LEU A 131 0.02 -3.95 3.56
C LEU A 131 -0.54 -3.53 2.19
N ALA A 132 -1.49 -2.59 2.16
CA ALA A 132 -2.02 -2.05 0.92
C ALA A 132 -0.92 -1.35 0.10
N LEU A 133 -0.04 -0.57 0.74
CA LEU A 133 1.15 0.01 0.12
C LEU A 133 2.04 -1.08 -0.48
N LEU A 134 2.36 -2.12 0.29
CA LEU A 134 3.21 -3.23 -0.15
C LEU A 134 2.63 -3.91 -1.40
N LEU A 135 1.33 -4.21 -1.40
CA LEU A 135 0.67 -4.84 -2.55
C LEU A 135 0.65 -3.92 -3.77
N SER A 136 0.43 -2.61 -3.59
CA SER A 136 0.51 -1.64 -4.68
C SER A 136 1.90 -1.62 -5.32
N VAL A 137 2.96 -1.53 -4.51
CA VAL A 137 4.35 -1.59 -5.00
C VAL A 137 4.65 -2.94 -5.65
N LEU A 138 4.21 -4.04 -5.04
CA LEU A 138 4.40 -5.40 -5.57
C LEU A 138 3.74 -5.58 -6.94
N SER A 139 2.55 -4.99 -7.16
CA SER A 139 1.88 -5.00 -8.46
C SER A 139 2.77 -4.39 -9.55
N VAL A 140 3.36 -3.23 -9.30
CA VAL A 140 4.29 -2.58 -10.23
C VAL A 140 5.54 -3.44 -10.46
N CYS A 141 6.09 -4.01 -9.38
CA CYS A 141 7.23 -4.91 -9.46
C CYS A 141 6.96 -6.15 -10.33
N LEU A 142 5.80 -6.79 -10.17
CA LEU A 142 5.41 -7.94 -10.99
C LEU A 142 5.30 -7.57 -12.46
N CYS A 143 4.69 -6.43 -12.78
CA CYS A 143 4.56 -5.94 -14.15
C CYS A 143 5.93 -5.77 -14.82
N GLU A 144 6.92 -5.22 -14.10
CA GLU A 144 8.25 -4.90 -14.63
C GLU A 144 9.23 -6.07 -14.63
N SER A 145 9.14 -6.97 -13.63
CA SER A 145 10.15 -8.04 -13.45
C SER A 145 9.85 -9.32 -14.20
N MET A 146 8.58 -9.64 -14.44
CA MET A 146 8.14 -10.90 -15.03
C MET A 146 7.56 -10.69 -16.43
N ARG A 147 7.87 -11.60 -17.37
CA ARG A 147 7.37 -11.52 -18.76
C ARG A 147 5.85 -11.50 -18.85
N LEU A 148 5.17 -12.31 -18.02
CA LEU A 148 3.70 -12.39 -17.91
C LEU A 148 3.18 -11.69 -16.63
N GLY A 149 4.03 -10.95 -15.93
CA GLY A 149 3.67 -10.29 -14.67
C GLY A 149 2.58 -9.24 -14.84
N PHE A 150 2.49 -8.62 -16.01
CA PHE A 150 1.40 -7.68 -16.32
C PHE A 150 0.00 -8.32 -16.28
N LEU A 151 -0.13 -9.64 -16.37
CA LEU A 151 -1.39 -10.35 -16.19
C LEU A 151 -1.73 -10.61 -14.71
N LEU A 152 -0.72 -10.81 -13.86
CA LEU A 152 -0.90 -11.02 -12.42
C LEU A 152 -1.01 -9.71 -11.64
N ALA A 153 -0.33 -8.67 -12.11
CA ALA A 153 -0.28 -7.35 -11.47
C ALA A 153 -1.67 -6.74 -11.19
N PRO A 154 -2.68 -6.81 -12.10
CA PRO A 154 -4.02 -6.30 -11.83
C PRO A 154 -4.71 -6.95 -10.63
N PHE A 155 -4.52 -8.26 -10.42
CA PHE A 155 -5.08 -8.96 -9.27
C PHE A 155 -4.46 -8.47 -7.97
N VAL A 156 -3.13 -8.32 -7.93
CA VAL A 156 -2.43 -7.81 -6.76
C VAL A 156 -2.82 -6.36 -6.48
N LEU A 157 -2.99 -5.54 -7.53
CA LEU A 157 -3.49 -4.17 -7.38
C LEU A 157 -4.92 -4.16 -6.86
N CYS A 158 -5.80 -5.03 -7.35
CA CYS A 158 -7.16 -5.20 -6.83
C CYS A 158 -7.18 -5.52 -5.33
N LEU A 159 -6.30 -6.42 -4.85
CA LEU A 159 -6.18 -6.72 -3.43
C LEU A 159 -5.72 -5.49 -2.63
N SER A 160 -4.75 -4.72 -3.14
CA SER A 160 -4.32 -3.46 -2.53
C SER A 160 -5.49 -2.49 -2.39
N LEU A 161 -6.25 -2.27 -3.46
CA LEU A 161 -7.42 -1.37 -3.47
C LEU A 161 -8.54 -1.86 -2.55
N GLY A 162 -8.72 -3.18 -2.45
CA GLY A 162 -9.66 -3.81 -1.53
C GLY A 162 -9.28 -3.64 -0.05
N LEU A 163 -8.01 -3.36 0.26
CA LEU A 163 -7.57 -2.94 1.59
C LEU A 163 -7.75 -1.42 1.76
N TYR A 164 -7.22 -0.63 0.82
CA TYR A 164 -7.33 0.83 0.87
C TYR A 164 -7.12 1.48 -0.50
N GLN A 165 -8.15 2.15 -1.01
CA GLN A 165 -8.20 2.67 -2.39
C GLN A 165 -7.13 3.73 -2.71
N SER A 166 -6.69 4.50 -1.72
CA SER A 166 -5.72 5.60 -1.90
C SER A 166 -4.38 5.14 -2.46
N TYR A 167 -4.03 3.86 -2.34
CA TYR A 167 -2.75 3.35 -2.85
C TYR A 167 -2.72 3.11 -4.37
N LEU A 168 -3.83 3.35 -5.08
CA LEU A 168 -3.81 3.47 -6.54
C LEU A 168 -2.82 4.54 -7.00
N GLN A 169 -2.79 5.69 -6.29
CA GLN A 169 -1.88 6.79 -6.60
C GLN A 169 -0.41 6.36 -6.52
N THR A 170 -0.07 5.48 -5.57
CA THR A 170 1.28 4.94 -5.45
C THR A 170 1.68 4.13 -6.68
N ALA A 171 0.79 3.24 -7.17
CA ALA A 171 1.07 2.48 -8.39
C ALA A 171 1.24 3.41 -9.60
N ILE A 172 0.38 4.42 -9.76
CA ILE A 172 0.47 5.42 -10.84
C ILE A 172 1.81 6.14 -10.78
N LEU A 173 2.18 6.68 -9.61
CA LEU A 173 3.42 7.41 -9.43
C LEU A 173 4.65 6.54 -9.71
N LEU A 174 4.67 5.28 -9.24
CA LEU A 174 5.78 4.38 -9.51
C LEU A 174 5.91 4.03 -10.99
N PHE A 175 4.81 3.79 -11.71
CA PHE A 175 4.86 3.58 -13.15
C PHE A 175 5.39 4.81 -13.88
N LEU A 176 4.96 6.02 -13.50
CA LEU A 176 5.47 7.27 -14.08
C LEU A 176 6.96 7.46 -13.79
N MET A 177 7.39 7.24 -12.54
CA MET A 177 8.81 7.33 -12.17
C MET A 177 9.67 6.36 -12.99
N LEU A 178 9.19 5.14 -13.22
CA LEU A 178 9.89 4.14 -14.02
C LEU A 178 9.99 4.55 -15.49
N LEU A 179 8.91 5.08 -16.07
CA LEU A 179 8.93 5.56 -17.45
C LEU A 179 9.91 6.71 -17.61
N ILE A 180 9.91 7.66 -16.66
CA ILE A 180 10.87 8.79 -16.65
C ILE A 180 12.30 8.26 -16.50
N HIS A 181 12.56 7.36 -15.56
CA HIS A 181 13.89 6.78 -15.35
C HIS A 181 14.41 6.10 -16.62
N ARG A 182 13.58 5.29 -17.28
CA ARG A 182 13.92 4.61 -18.53
C ARG A 182 14.14 5.59 -19.70
N ALA A 183 13.34 6.65 -19.75
CA ALA A 183 13.54 7.70 -20.76
C ALA A 183 14.89 8.41 -20.57
N LEU A 184 15.29 8.69 -19.33
CA LEU A 184 16.59 9.28 -18.99
C LEU A 184 17.75 8.32 -19.26
N ASP A 185 17.55 7.01 -19.12
CA ASP A 185 18.53 5.96 -19.48
C ASP A 185 18.69 5.79 -21.01
N GLY A 186 17.87 6.47 -21.82
CA GLY A 186 17.96 6.43 -23.28
C GLY A 186 17.21 5.25 -23.92
N ASP A 187 16.26 4.63 -23.23
CA ASP A 187 15.40 3.60 -23.82
C ASP A 187 14.66 4.16 -25.06
N PRO A 188 14.53 3.39 -26.15
CA PRO A 188 13.85 3.84 -27.36
C PRO A 188 12.36 4.08 -27.09
N LEU A 189 11.78 5.08 -27.77
CA LEU A 189 10.37 5.49 -27.60
C LEU A 189 9.39 4.31 -27.75
N SER A 190 9.66 3.38 -28.69
CA SER A 190 8.84 2.18 -28.87
C SER A 190 8.77 1.31 -27.61
N SER A 191 9.88 1.16 -26.89
CA SER A 191 9.94 0.44 -25.61
C SER A 191 9.13 1.16 -24.52
N LEU A 192 9.27 2.48 -24.44
CA LEU A 192 8.54 3.32 -23.47
C LEU A 192 7.02 3.26 -23.71
N VAL A 193 6.59 3.32 -24.96
CA VAL A 193 5.17 3.21 -25.34
C VAL A 193 4.61 1.84 -24.94
N VAL A 194 5.31 0.74 -25.23
CA VAL A 194 4.85 -0.60 -24.83
C VAL A 194 4.76 -0.73 -23.30
N ARG A 195 5.71 -0.17 -22.55
CA ARG A 195 5.67 -0.15 -21.07
C ARG A 195 4.50 0.69 -20.56
N GLY A 196 4.26 1.85 -21.17
CA GLY A 196 3.13 2.71 -20.84
C GLY A 196 1.78 2.01 -21.05
N PHE A 197 1.61 1.27 -22.16
CA PHE A 197 0.41 0.48 -22.41
C PHE A 197 0.24 -0.67 -21.39
N LYS A 198 1.31 -1.36 -21.00
CA LYS A 198 1.26 -2.37 -19.94
C LYS A 198 0.86 -1.76 -18.60
N ALA A 199 1.44 -0.62 -18.21
CA ALA A 199 1.09 0.10 -17.01
C ALA A 199 -0.40 0.50 -17.01
N LEU A 200 -0.86 1.09 -18.10
CA LEU A 200 -2.26 1.48 -18.28
C LEU A 200 -3.20 0.27 -18.18
N PHE A 201 -2.84 -0.85 -18.82
CA PHE A 201 -3.60 -2.10 -18.73
C PHE A 201 -3.70 -2.57 -17.26
N VAL A 202 -2.58 -2.59 -16.52
CA VAL A 202 -2.57 -3.01 -15.10
C VAL A 202 -3.47 -2.12 -14.27
N LEU A 203 -3.41 -0.80 -14.46
CA LEU A 203 -4.22 0.15 -13.71
C LEU A 203 -5.72 -0.01 -14.03
N LEU A 204 -6.09 -0.06 -15.30
CA LEU A 204 -7.49 -0.19 -15.70
C LEU A 204 -8.07 -1.56 -15.33
N ALA A 205 -7.36 -2.65 -15.62
CA ALA A 205 -7.81 -3.99 -15.26
C ALA A 205 -7.89 -4.19 -13.74
N GLY A 206 -6.93 -3.63 -12.98
CA GLY A 206 -6.96 -3.64 -11.52
C GLY A 206 -8.16 -2.90 -10.95
N LEU A 207 -8.49 -1.72 -11.49
CA LEU A 207 -9.69 -0.95 -11.12
C LEU A 207 -10.98 -1.69 -11.46
N LEU A 208 -11.07 -2.30 -12.65
CA LEU A 208 -12.25 -3.08 -13.05
C LEU A 208 -12.45 -4.28 -12.14
N LEU A 209 -11.39 -5.02 -11.84
CA LEU A 209 -11.44 -6.13 -10.89
C LEU A 209 -11.86 -5.65 -9.50
N TYR A 210 -11.28 -4.55 -9.02
CA TYR A 210 -11.67 -3.95 -7.74
C TYR A 210 -13.16 -3.59 -7.71
N ALA A 211 -13.66 -2.91 -8.74
CA ALA A 211 -15.08 -2.55 -8.84
C ALA A 211 -16.01 -3.78 -8.86
N LEU A 212 -15.61 -4.83 -9.57
CA LEU A 212 -16.33 -6.10 -9.63
C LEU A 212 -16.38 -6.78 -8.25
N PHE A 213 -15.20 -7.00 -7.62
CA PHE A 213 -15.13 -7.68 -6.33
C PHE A 213 -15.77 -6.87 -5.21
N SER A 214 -15.66 -5.54 -5.23
CA SER A 214 -16.33 -4.66 -4.27
C SER A 214 -17.86 -4.81 -4.37
N LYS A 215 -18.43 -4.77 -5.59
CA LYS A 215 -19.87 -4.99 -5.80
C LYS A 215 -20.32 -6.39 -5.37
N LEU A 216 -19.52 -7.42 -5.67
CA LEU A 216 -19.82 -8.78 -5.24
C LEU A 216 -19.80 -8.89 -3.71
N ALA A 217 -18.77 -8.36 -3.05
CA ALA A 217 -18.66 -8.37 -1.59
C ALA A 217 -19.84 -7.66 -0.92
N MET A 218 -20.26 -6.47 -1.44
CA MET A 218 -21.44 -5.76 -0.95
C MET A 218 -22.72 -6.58 -1.10
N ARG A 219 -22.89 -7.27 -2.24
CA ARG A 219 -24.07 -8.15 -2.46
C ARG A 219 -24.08 -9.33 -1.50
N PHE A 220 -22.95 -10.02 -1.31
CA PHE A 220 -22.87 -11.14 -0.37
C PHE A 220 -23.07 -10.71 1.08
N ALA A 221 -22.56 -9.53 1.46
CA ALA A 221 -22.72 -8.96 2.79
C ALA A 221 -24.10 -8.27 3.00
N GLN A 222 -24.92 -8.16 1.95
CA GLN A 222 -26.22 -7.48 1.97
C GLN A 222 -26.13 -6.01 2.46
N VAL A 223 -25.03 -5.31 2.11
CA VAL A 223 -24.82 -3.91 2.47
C VAL A 223 -24.82 -3.04 1.22
N ASN A 224 -25.31 -1.80 1.38
CA ASN A 224 -25.23 -0.75 0.37
C ASN A 224 -23.94 0.07 0.55
N VAL A 225 -23.61 0.86 -0.46
CA VAL A 225 -22.53 1.86 -0.34
C VAL A 225 -22.83 2.79 0.82
N ALA A 226 -21.85 3.08 1.66
CA ALA A 226 -22.04 3.96 2.82
C ALA A 226 -22.35 5.40 2.37
N ASP A 227 -23.57 5.86 2.61
CA ASP A 227 -24.05 7.19 2.21
C ASP A 227 -23.33 8.32 2.96
N THR A 228 -22.84 8.06 4.15
CA THR A 228 -22.13 9.03 5.01
C THR A 228 -20.83 9.56 4.43
N TYR A 229 -20.23 8.87 3.45
CA TYR A 229 -19.02 9.32 2.77
C TYR A 229 -19.27 10.03 1.43
N ASN A 230 -20.50 10.00 0.94
CA ASN A 230 -20.93 10.73 -0.24
C ASN A 230 -21.32 12.18 0.11
N GLY A 231 -20.50 12.88 0.87
CA GLY A 231 -20.74 14.27 1.28
C GLY A 231 -20.95 15.27 0.15
N ILE A 232 -20.90 14.83 -1.11
CA ILE A 232 -21.25 15.62 -2.30
C ILE A 232 -22.76 15.53 -2.60
N ALA A 233 -23.48 14.51 -2.11
CA ALA A 233 -24.92 14.35 -2.37
C ALA A 233 -25.82 15.25 -1.51
N HIS A 234 -25.27 15.92 -0.50
CA HIS A 234 -26.01 16.80 0.40
C HIS A 234 -25.64 18.29 0.28
N VAL A 235 -24.90 18.67 -0.74
CA VAL A 235 -24.66 20.08 -1.11
C VAL A 235 -25.59 20.41 -2.26
N GLY A 236 -26.88 20.53 -1.93
CA GLY A 236 -27.94 21.02 -2.77
C GLY A 236 -28.74 22.05 -1.99
#